data_ee992132d69b2fe6ca3150bf5a14fbc1
#
_entry.id   ee992132d69b2fe6ca3150bf5a14fbc1
#
_cell.length_a   1.000
_cell.length_b   1.000
_cell.length_c   1.000
_cell.angle_alpha   90.00
_cell.angle_beta   90.00
_cell.angle_gamma   90.00
#
_symmetry.space_group_name_H-M   'P 1'
#
loop_
_entity.id
_entity.type
_entity.pdbx_description
1 polymer ?
#
loop_
_entity_poly.entity_id
_entity_poly.type
_entity_poly.pdbx_seq_one_letter_code
_entity_poly.pdbx_strand_id
1 'polypeptide(L)'
;MAVSALQKRLARYSLVFLDTMVFVYALEHHPAYSAAVAAVLHMVESGELHAVTSSLTLAEVLTGPAYAQNLEALNDYELYLSHFPNLTLQSVESKHARVIAQVRSSTRLRTPDAIQIAVAMAANVDAIIGNDKMWSGKTAPLDYILLAEYVTA
;
A
#
# COMPACT_ATOMS: atom_id res chain seq x y z
N MET A 1 16.52 10.01 -10.45
CA MET A 1 17.10 8.78 -11.04
C MET A 1 16.31 7.56 -10.63
N ALA A 2 16.48 7.03 -9.43
CA ALA A 2 15.68 5.91 -8.95
C ALA A 2 14.18 6.24 -8.89
N VAL A 3 13.83 7.43 -8.40
CA VAL A 3 12.44 7.93 -8.37
C VAL A 3 11.87 8.07 -9.78
N SER A 4 12.64 8.56 -10.74
CA SER A 4 12.13 8.67 -12.12
C SER A 4 11.92 7.31 -12.78
N ALA A 5 12.71 6.30 -12.44
CA ALA A 5 12.50 4.92 -12.89
C ALA A 5 11.20 4.36 -12.32
N LEU A 6 10.91 4.64 -11.05
CA LEU A 6 9.64 4.28 -10.41
C LEU A 6 8.47 4.95 -11.11
N GLN A 7 8.54 6.25 -11.35
CA GLN A 7 7.49 7.00 -12.04
C GLN A 7 7.21 6.45 -13.44
N LYS A 8 8.26 6.12 -14.21
CA LYS A 8 8.12 5.51 -15.53
C LYS A 8 7.43 4.17 -15.47
N ARG A 9 7.74 3.35 -14.47
CA ARG A 9 7.06 2.06 -14.29
C ARG A 9 5.59 2.27 -13.93
N LEU A 10 5.30 3.18 -13.00
CA LEU A 10 3.93 3.46 -12.55
C LEU A 10 3.06 4.04 -13.66
N ALA A 11 3.64 4.77 -14.61
CA ALA A 11 2.91 5.30 -15.75
C ALA A 11 2.27 4.21 -16.65
N ARG A 12 2.66 2.96 -16.48
CA ARG A 12 2.10 1.81 -17.20
C ARG A 12 0.82 1.26 -16.57
N TYR A 13 0.48 1.73 -15.37
CA TYR A 13 -0.66 1.22 -14.60
C TYR A 13 -1.75 2.27 -14.49
N SER A 14 -2.99 1.80 -14.35
CA SER A 14 -4.16 2.67 -14.11
C SER A 14 -4.58 2.65 -12.65
N LEU A 15 -4.47 1.48 -11.99
CA LEU A 15 -4.93 1.27 -10.63
C LEU A 15 -3.93 0.39 -9.88
N VAL A 16 -3.49 0.85 -8.72
CA VAL A 16 -2.55 0.11 -7.86
C VAL A 16 -3.09 -0.04 -6.44
N PHE A 17 -2.62 -1.05 -5.75
CA PHE A 17 -2.85 -1.21 -4.31
C PHE A 17 -1.61 -0.69 -3.56
N LEU A 18 -1.84 0.13 -2.55
CA LEU A 18 -0.79 0.67 -1.70
C LEU A 18 -0.80 -0.06 -0.36
N ASP A 19 0.32 -0.75 -0.06
CA ASP A 19 0.49 -1.40 1.23
C ASP A 19 0.79 -0.36 2.32
N THR A 20 0.64 -0.76 3.57
CA THR A 20 0.78 0.07 4.77
C THR A 20 2.05 0.92 4.76
N MET A 21 3.19 0.34 4.37
CA MET A 21 4.48 1.02 4.46
C MET A 21 4.60 2.25 3.56
N VAL A 22 3.82 2.32 2.47
CA VAL A 22 3.78 3.53 1.64
C VAL A 22 3.36 4.74 2.48
N PHE A 23 2.32 4.57 3.28
CA PHE A 23 1.80 5.65 4.13
C PHE A 23 2.68 5.90 5.35
N VAL A 24 3.18 4.86 5.98
CA VAL A 24 4.07 4.99 7.15
C VAL A 24 5.32 5.78 6.77
N TYR A 25 5.96 5.45 5.66
CA TYR A 25 7.15 6.18 5.20
C TYR A 25 6.86 7.65 4.88
N ALA A 26 5.68 7.93 4.31
CA ALA A 26 5.28 9.29 4.02
C ALA A 26 5.00 10.10 5.30
N LEU A 27 4.22 9.55 6.22
CA LEU A 27 3.80 10.22 7.44
C LEU A 27 4.96 10.42 8.44
N GLU A 28 5.88 9.46 8.48
CA GLU A 28 7.05 9.51 9.36
C GLU A 28 8.29 10.14 8.70
N HIS A 29 8.17 10.56 7.45
CA HIS A 29 9.28 11.15 6.69
C HIS A 29 10.53 10.27 6.69
N HIS A 30 10.36 8.99 6.35
CA HIS A 30 11.45 8.02 6.38
C HIS A 30 12.62 8.46 5.48
N PRO A 31 13.86 8.57 6.01
CA PRO A 31 14.98 9.18 5.26
C PRO A 31 15.32 8.47 3.96
N ALA A 32 15.15 7.14 3.88
CA ALA A 32 15.48 6.38 2.68
C ALA A 32 14.33 6.31 1.67
N TYR A 33 13.07 6.31 2.13
CA TYR A 33 11.92 6.01 1.29
C TYR A 33 10.98 7.19 1.04
N SER A 34 11.12 8.29 1.79
CA SER A 34 10.17 9.41 1.70
C SER A 34 10.06 9.99 0.28
N ALA A 35 11.17 10.11 -0.44
CA ALA A 35 11.15 10.63 -1.81
C ALA A 35 10.40 9.70 -2.77
N ALA A 36 10.61 8.39 -2.66
CA ALA A 36 9.92 7.40 -3.51
C ALA A 36 8.41 7.38 -3.24
N VAL A 37 8.01 7.33 -1.97
CA VAL A 37 6.58 7.31 -1.64
C VAL A 37 5.91 8.64 -1.93
N ALA A 38 6.61 9.77 -1.78
CA ALA A 38 6.09 11.08 -2.18
C ALA A 38 5.77 11.12 -3.68
N ALA A 39 6.62 10.53 -4.51
CA ALA A 39 6.37 10.44 -5.95
C ALA A 39 5.13 9.60 -6.26
N VAL A 40 4.97 8.44 -5.60
CA VAL A 40 3.78 7.59 -5.74
C VAL A 40 2.52 8.36 -5.35
N LEU A 41 2.53 8.96 -4.17
CA LEU A 41 1.36 9.68 -3.64
C LEU A 41 1.04 10.94 -4.45
N HIS A 42 2.03 11.60 -5.01
CA HIS A 42 1.81 12.74 -5.90
C HIS A 42 1.09 12.31 -7.18
N MET A 43 1.47 11.20 -7.78
CA MET A 43 0.79 10.67 -8.97
C MET A 43 -0.66 10.29 -8.67
N VAL A 44 -0.93 9.76 -7.47
CA VAL A 44 -2.29 9.44 -7.03
C VAL A 44 -3.08 10.74 -6.79
N GLU A 45 -2.51 11.68 -6.05
CA GLU A 45 -3.17 12.96 -5.76
C GLU A 45 -3.54 13.71 -7.03
N SER A 46 -2.66 13.73 -8.03
CA SER A 46 -2.89 14.42 -9.31
C SER A 46 -3.89 13.69 -10.23
N GLY A 47 -4.22 12.43 -9.95
CA GLY A 47 -5.10 11.63 -10.79
C GLY A 47 -4.41 10.91 -11.94
N GLU A 48 -3.10 11.02 -12.08
CA GLU A 48 -2.32 10.24 -13.05
C GLU A 48 -2.41 8.75 -12.77
N LEU A 49 -2.58 8.38 -11.51
CA LEU A 49 -2.69 7.02 -11.02
C LEU A 49 -3.83 6.97 -10.00
N HIS A 50 -4.65 5.94 -10.05
CA HIS A 50 -5.64 5.69 -9.02
C HIS A 50 -5.14 4.59 -8.10
N ALA A 51 -5.52 4.64 -6.83
CA ALA A 51 -5.04 3.70 -5.84
C ALA A 51 -6.16 3.17 -4.94
N VAL A 52 -5.91 1.98 -4.41
CA VAL A 52 -6.73 1.33 -3.39
C VAL A 52 -5.83 0.96 -2.22
N THR A 53 -6.33 1.07 -1.04
CA THR A 53 -5.74 0.45 0.15
C THR A 53 -6.86 -0.16 1.00
N SER A 54 -6.52 -0.88 2.05
CA SER A 54 -7.53 -1.58 2.85
C SER A 54 -7.76 -0.92 4.21
N SER A 55 -8.88 -1.27 4.85
CA SER A 55 -9.14 -0.90 6.24
C SER A 55 -8.09 -1.48 7.20
N LEU A 56 -7.44 -2.58 6.84
CA LEU A 56 -6.30 -3.10 7.61
C LEU A 56 -5.12 -2.12 7.58
N THR A 57 -4.82 -1.54 6.42
CA THR A 57 -3.80 -0.48 6.31
C THR A 57 -4.12 0.68 7.24
N LEU A 58 -5.37 1.13 7.27
CA LEU A 58 -5.78 2.20 8.17
C LEU A 58 -5.50 1.83 9.63
N ALA A 59 -5.89 0.62 10.05
CA ALA A 59 -5.64 0.14 11.41
C ALA A 59 -4.14 0.09 11.74
N GLU A 60 -3.33 -0.39 10.81
CA GLU A 60 -1.88 -0.46 11.00
C GLU A 60 -1.22 0.92 11.08
N VAL A 61 -1.64 1.84 10.24
CA VAL A 61 -1.15 3.23 10.27
C VAL A 61 -1.51 3.93 11.59
N LEU A 62 -2.69 3.66 12.12
CA LEU A 62 -3.17 4.26 13.38
C LEU A 62 -2.53 3.61 14.63
N THR A 63 -1.92 2.45 14.50
CA THR A 63 -1.37 1.71 15.65
C THR A 63 -0.28 2.48 16.37
N GLY A 64 0.65 3.11 15.67
CA GLY A 64 1.73 3.90 16.27
C GLY A 64 1.19 5.06 17.11
N PRO A 65 0.38 5.96 16.55
CA PRO A 65 -0.26 7.04 17.32
C PRO A 65 -1.10 6.53 18.49
N ALA A 66 -1.79 5.39 18.33
CA ALA A 66 -2.58 4.80 19.41
C ALA A 66 -1.71 4.36 20.59
N TYR A 67 -0.59 3.66 20.31
CA TYR A 67 0.36 3.30 21.36
C TYR A 67 0.97 4.51 22.05
N ALA A 68 1.23 5.58 21.30
CA ALA A 68 1.75 6.83 21.85
C ALA A 68 0.69 7.65 22.58
N GLN A 69 -0.59 7.23 22.55
CA GLN A 69 -1.73 7.99 23.10
C GLN A 69 -1.80 9.41 22.52
N ASN A 70 -1.43 9.55 21.25
CA ASN A 70 -1.44 10.82 20.53
C ASN A 70 -2.74 10.96 19.73
N LEU A 71 -3.76 11.55 20.37
CA LEU A 71 -5.08 11.71 19.77
C LEU A 71 -5.06 12.62 18.53
N GLU A 72 -4.23 13.65 18.54
CA GLU A 72 -4.09 14.57 17.40
C GLU A 72 -3.57 13.82 16.18
N ALA A 73 -2.50 13.03 16.32
CA ALA A 73 -1.96 12.23 15.23
C ALA A 73 -2.94 11.15 14.76
N LEU A 74 -3.68 10.52 15.68
CA LEU A 74 -4.74 9.57 15.31
C LEU A 74 -5.76 10.23 14.37
N ASN A 75 -6.27 11.39 14.74
CA ASN A 75 -7.26 12.11 13.96
C ASN A 75 -6.68 12.56 12.62
N ASP A 76 -5.47 13.10 12.61
CA ASP A 76 -4.81 13.58 11.39
C ASP A 76 -4.55 12.44 10.39
N TYR A 77 -4.04 11.31 10.86
CA TYR A 77 -3.74 10.17 10.01
C TYR A 77 -5.02 9.53 9.44
N GLU A 78 -6.06 9.44 10.27
CA GLU A 78 -7.35 8.92 9.81
C GLU A 78 -7.96 9.80 8.72
N LEU A 79 -7.95 11.12 8.93
CA LEU A 79 -8.42 12.08 7.92
C LEU A 79 -7.58 12.01 6.64
N TYR A 80 -6.27 11.90 6.77
CA TYR A 80 -5.35 11.83 5.63
C TYR A 80 -5.68 10.65 4.72
N LEU A 81 -5.82 9.44 5.28
CA LEU A 81 -6.14 8.26 4.47
C LEU A 81 -7.58 8.28 3.95
N SER A 82 -8.53 8.72 4.77
CA SER A 82 -9.95 8.70 4.40
C SER A 82 -10.32 9.71 3.32
N HIS A 83 -9.55 10.80 3.19
CA HIS A 83 -9.84 11.90 2.27
C HIS A 83 -8.77 12.11 1.19
N PHE A 84 -7.83 11.20 1.07
CA PHE A 84 -6.77 11.33 0.06
C PHE A 84 -7.38 11.23 -1.35
N PRO A 85 -7.10 12.21 -2.25
CA PRO A 85 -7.69 12.20 -3.59
C PRO A 85 -7.30 10.96 -4.38
N ASN A 86 -8.27 10.39 -5.10
CA ASN A 86 -8.08 9.23 -5.98
C ASN A 86 -7.60 7.95 -5.27
N LEU A 87 -7.76 7.91 -3.95
CA LEU A 87 -7.49 6.74 -3.13
C LEU A 87 -8.81 6.18 -2.60
N THR A 88 -9.06 4.91 -2.87
CA THR A 88 -10.21 4.19 -2.31
C THR A 88 -9.76 3.40 -1.09
N LEU A 89 -10.43 3.63 0.04
CA LEU A 89 -10.24 2.85 1.27
C LEU A 89 -11.23 1.69 1.25
N GLN A 90 -10.75 0.50 0.93
CA GLN A 90 -11.57 -0.69 0.79
C GLN A 90 -11.71 -1.41 2.12
N SER A 91 -12.93 -1.61 2.58
CA SER A 91 -13.21 -2.42 3.77
C SER A 91 -12.84 -3.88 3.52
N VAL A 92 -12.24 -4.51 4.52
CA VAL A 92 -12.04 -5.96 4.52
C VAL A 92 -13.37 -6.60 4.92
N GLU A 93 -13.93 -7.43 4.04
CA GLU A 93 -15.26 -7.98 4.19
C GLU A 93 -15.25 -9.51 4.13
N SER A 94 -16.34 -10.14 4.55
CA SER A 94 -16.46 -11.60 4.51
C SER A 94 -16.33 -12.17 3.10
N LYS A 95 -16.69 -11.41 2.06
CA LYS A 95 -16.48 -11.83 0.66
C LYS A 95 -15.00 -12.05 0.30
N HIS A 96 -14.07 -11.46 1.05
CA HIS A 96 -12.63 -11.65 0.85
C HIS A 96 -12.09 -12.94 1.48
N ALA A 97 -12.86 -13.59 2.38
CA ALA A 97 -12.36 -14.69 3.22
C ALA A 97 -11.81 -15.87 2.41
N ARG A 98 -12.50 -16.25 1.33
CA ARG A 98 -12.05 -17.39 0.49
C ARG A 98 -10.71 -17.09 -0.18
N VAL A 99 -10.56 -15.91 -0.75
CA VAL A 99 -9.31 -15.50 -1.43
C VAL A 99 -8.17 -15.38 -0.42
N ILE A 100 -8.44 -14.83 0.76
CA ILE A 100 -7.45 -14.79 1.85
C ILE A 100 -6.94 -16.19 2.18
N ALA A 101 -7.84 -17.16 2.35
CA ALA A 101 -7.47 -18.54 2.63
C ALA A 101 -6.65 -19.17 1.50
N GLN A 102 -7.03 -18.90 0.25
CA GLN A 102 -6.31 -19.40 -0.92
C GLN A 102 -4.90 -18.79 -1.03
N VAL A 103 -4.75 -17.50 -0.80
CA VAL A 103 -3.45 -16.81 -0.78
C VAL A 103 -2.56 -17.41 0.31
N ARG A 104 -3.08 -17.62 1.51
CA ARG A 104 -2.32 -18.25 2.59
C ARG A 104 -1.88 -19.66 2.23
N SER A 105 -2.77 -20.43 1.65
CA SER A 105 -2.48 -21.81 1.24
C SER A 105 -1.36 -21.88 0.20
N SER A 106 -1.38 -21.00 -0.79
CA SER A 106 -0.43 -21.01 -1.90
C SER A 106 0.90 -20.33 -1.59
N THR A 107 0.91 -19.32 -0.71
CA THR A 107 2.10 -18.49 -0.46
C THR A 107 2.76 -18.73 0.89
N ARG A 108 2.03 -19.30 1.85
CA ARG A 108 2.43 -19.45 3.25
C ARG A 108 2.64 -18.12 3.99
N LEU A 109 2.18 -17.02 3.43
CA LEU A 109 2.23 -15.71 4.09
C LEU A 109 1.30 -15.69 5.31
N ARG A 110 1.60 -14.79 6.25
CA ARG A 110 0.77 -14.58 7.43
C ARG A 110 -0.57 -13.96 7.04
N THR A 111 -1.56 -14.09 7.91
CA THR A 111 -2.92 -13.60 7.66
C THR A 111 -2.97 -12.12 7.27
N PRO A 112 -2.28 -11.18 7.96
CA PRO A 112 -2.32 -9.77 7.56
C PRO A 112 -1.81 -9.54 6.13
N ASP A 113 -0.73 -10.21 5.74
CA ASP A 113 -0.17 -10.11 4.39
C ASP A 113 -1.14 -10.66 3.35
N ALA A 114 -1.74 -11.81 3.64
CA ALA A 114 -2.71 -12.44 2.75
C ALA A 114 -3.99 -11.59 2.59
N ILE A 115 -4.41 -10.90 3.64
CA ILE A 115 -5.54 -9.96 3.59
C ILE A 115 -5.25 -8.85 2.56
N GLN A 116 -4.09 -8.23 2.64
CA GLN A 116 -3.71 -7.15 1.72
C GLN A 116 -3.71 -7.62 0.27
N ILE A 117 -3.08 -8.76 0.01
CA ILE A 117 -3.02 -9.32 -1.35
C ILE A 117 -4.42 -9.70 -1.86
N ALA A 118 -5.25 -10.31 -1.01
CA ALA A 118 -6.61 -10.70 -1.38
C ALA A 118 -7.50 -9.49 -1.70
N VAL A 119 -7.40 -8.42 -0.91
CA VAL A 119 -8.14 -7.18 -1.17
C VAL A 119 -7.68 -6.56 -2.48
N ALA A 120 -6.38 -6.54 -2.74
CA ALA A 120 -5.83 -6.06 -4.00
C ALA A 120 -6.36 -6.85 -5.20
N MET A 121 -6.37 -8.17 -5.10
CA MET A 121 -6.91 -9.05 -6.15
C MET A 121 -8.40 -8.78 -6.40
N ALA A 122 -9.19 -8.64 -5.35
CA ALA A 122 -10.62 -8.38 -5.46
C ALA A 122 -10.92 -7.01 -6.07
N ALA A 123 -10.03 -6.04 -5.88
CA ALA A 123 -10.15 -4.70 -6.46
C ALA A 123 -9.69 -4.62 -7.91
N ASN A 124 -9.16 -5.71 -8.48
CA ASN A 124 -8.66 -5.79 -9.85
C ASN A 124 -7.59 -4.74 -10.16
N VAL A 125 -6.67 -4.54 -9.24
CA VAL A 125 -5.53 -3.63 -9.47
C VAL A 125 -4.52 -4.23 -10.44
N ASP A 126 -3.71 -3.38 -11.03
CA ASP A 126 -2.64 -3.80 -11.95
C ASP A 126 -1.40 -4.29 -11.18
N ALA A 127 -1.12 -3.64 -10.06
CA ALA A 127 0.08 -3.92 -9.25
C ALA A 127 -0.14 -3.58 -7.79
N ILE A 128 0.70 -4.15 -6.94
CA ILE A 128 0.81 -3.80 -5.52
C ILE A 128 2.13 -3.08 -5.30
N ILE A 129 2.11 -1.99 -4.55
CA ILE A 129 3.31 -1.27 -4.12
C ILE A 129 3.52 -1.51 -2.63
N GLY A 130 4.67 -2.03 -2.27
CA GLY A 130 5.03 -2.31 -0.89
C GLY A 130 6.54 -2.41 -0.71
N ASN A 131 6.97 -2.84 0.46
CA ASN A 131 8.40 -2.97 0.75
C ASN A 131 8.77 -4.24 1.52
N ASP A 132 7.92 -5.24 1.51
CA ASP A 132 8.22 -6.54 2.10
C ASP A 132 8.74 -7.49 1.02
N LYS A 133 10.01 -7.87 1.14
CA LYS A 133 10.66 -8.80 0.20
C LYS A 133 9.99 -10.17 0.15
N MET A 134 9.33 -10.57 1.23
CA MET A 134 8.63 -11.85 1.30
C MET A 134 7.45 -11.96 0.33
N TRP A 135 6.94 -10.84 -0.15
CA TRP A 135 5.84 -10.85 -1.13
C TRP A 135 6.31 -11.06 -2.56
N SER A 136 7.59 -10.88 -2.83
CA SER A 136 8.13 -11.05 -4.19
C SER A 136 7.88 -12.45 -4.70
N GLY A 137 7.26 -12.55 -5.89
CA GLY A 137 6.87 -13.82 -6.50
C GLY A 137 5.60 -14.43 -5.92
N LYS A 138 4.90 -13.76 -5.01
CA LYS A 138 3.73 -14.29 -4.29
C LYS A 138 2.44 -13.50 -4.53
N THR A 139 2.46 -12.52 -5.44
CA THR A 139 1.30 -11.67 -5.72
C THR A 139 0.63 -11.97 -7.06
N ALA A 140 1.13 -12.96 -7.80
CA ALA A 140 0.57 -13.28 -9.11
C ALA A 140 -0.95 -13.49 -9.05
N PRO A 141 -1.73 -13.02 -10.03
CA PRO A 141 -1.27 -12.42 -11.29
C PRO A 141 -0.89 -10.94 -11.23
N LEU A 142 -0.91 -10.31 -10.07
CA LEU A 142 -0.59 -8.88 -9.92
C LEU A 142 0.92 -8.66 -9.93
N ASP A 143 1.37 -7.60 -10.57
CA ASP A 143 2.75 -7.16 -10.46
C ASP A 143 3.03 -6.68 -9.02
N TYR A 144 4.26 -6.86 -8.56
CA TYR A 144 4.69 -6.36 -7.26
C TYR A 144 5.84 -5.38 -7.44
N ILE A 145 5.66 -4.16 -6.92
CA ILE A 145 6.67 -3.12 -6.93
C ILE A 145 7.26 -3.04 -5.53
N LEU A 146 8.50 -3.50 -5.40
CA LEU A 146 9.24 -3.43 -4.14
C LEU A 146 9.99 -2.10 -4.08
N LEU A 147 9.61 -1.24 -3.13
CA LEU A 147 10.17 0.11 -3.00
C LEU A 147 11.70 0.11 -2.85
N ALA A 148 12.26 -0.90 -2.19
CA ALA A 148 13.71 -1.01 -1.99
C ALA A 148 14.50 -1.02 -3.31
N GLU A 149 13.88 -1.42 -4.42
CA GLU A 149 14.53 -1.43 -5.74
C GLU A 149 14.62 -0.03 -6.37
N TYR A 150 13.96 0.96 -5.78
CA TYR A 150 13.84 2.31 -6.33
C TYR A 150 14.42 3.38 -5.41
N VAL A 151 15.29 2.99 -4.50
CA VAL A 151 16.01 3.92 -3.65
C VAL A 151 17.52 3.78 -3.90
N THR A 152 18.22 4.90 -3.81
CA THR A 152 19.68 4.89 -3.90
C THR A 152 20.27 4.54 -2.54
N ALA A 153 21.26 3.70 -2.56
CA ALA A 153 21.99 3.32 -1.34
C ALA A 153 22.75 4.54 -0.76
#